data_1ec49eb941595f365455aa9b8ca8cffa
#
_entry.id   1ec49eb941595f365455aa9b8ca8cffa
#
_cell.length_a   1.000
_cell.length_b   1.000
_cell.length_c   1.000
_cell.angle_alpha   90.00
_cell.angle_beta   90.00
_cell.angle_gamma   90.00
#
_symmetry.space_group_name_H-M   'P 1'
#
loop_
_entity.id
_entity.type
_entity.pdbx_description
1 polymer ?
#
loop_
_entity_poly.entity_id
_entity_poly.type
_entity_poly.pdbx_seq_one_letter_code
_entity_poly.pdbx_strand_id
1 'polypeptide(L)'
;MSERQLALWDLERFAPHEGMRPMRAVFTRDGLVFTTGFTRMSQRELGLWDPKHFEEPIALQEMDTSNGVLLPFYDPDSSIVYLCGKGDSSIRYFEITDEAPFVHYLSTFSSKEPQRGMGFMPKRGLDVSRCEIARFYKLHERKCEPIVMTVPRKSDLFQDDLYPDTPGPEPALEADEWLSGKDAEPTLISLRDGYVPVKNRELKVVKKNILDSKPPTGPRRSQSSCESYFSHAALEELLQDIRSLRQTVQEHEKRITELENMLCEFANGTD
;
A
#
# COMPACT_ATOMS: atom_id res chain seq x y z
N MET A 1 9.89 18.93 23.31
CA MET A 1 9.78 18.41 21.94
C MET A 1 10.12 16.94 22.03
N SER A 2 9.27 16.06 21.49
CA SER A 2 9.60 14.63 21.42
C SER A 2 10.82 14.39 20.54
N GLU A 3 11.54 13.29 20.75
CA GLU A 3 12.69 12.93 19.90
C GLU A 3 12.32 12.88 18.41
N ARG A 4 11.09 12.46 18.08
CA ARG A 4 10.57 12.44 16.70
C ARG A 4 10.33 13.85 16.12
N GLN A 5 9.93 14.81 16.93
CA GLN A 5 9.80 16.21 16.49
C GLN A 5 11.15 16.86 16.25
N LEU A 6 12.15 16.57 17.08
CA LEU A 6 13.53 17.03 16.85
C LEU A 6 14.08 16.49 15.53
N ALA A 7 13.88 15.20 15.25
CA ALA A 7 14.31 14.58 14.00
C ALA A 7 13.65 15.23 12.76
N LEU A 8 12.39 15.66 12.84
CA LEU A 8 11.69 16.33 11.73
C LEU A 8 12.30 17.71 11.41
N TRP A 9 12.73 18.47 12.41
CA TRP A 9 13.37 19.77 12.23
C TRP A 9 14.81 19.66 11.71
N ASP A 10 15.53 18.61 12.11
CA ASP A 10 16.89 18.36 11.64
C ASP A 10 16.91 17.85 10.19
N LEU A 11 15.85 17.21 9.71
CA LEU A 11 15.71 16.83 8.29
C LEU A 11 15.75 18.02 7.33
N GLU A 12 15.40 19.25 7.76
CA GLU A 12 15.56 20.45 6.93
C GLU A 12 17.04 20.84 6.73
N ARG A 13 17.92 20.46 7.66
CA ARG A 13 19.37 20.70 7.59
C ARG A 13 20.14 19.50 7.06
N PHE A 14 19.49 18.38 6.98
CA PHE A 14 20.07 17.12 6.61
C PHE A 14 19.94 16.90 5.10
N ALA A 15 21.07 16.77 4.43
CA ALA A 15 21.16 16.46 3.00
C ALA A 15 21.73 15.04 2.80
N PRO A 16 20.92 13.97 3.04
CA PRO A 16 21.41 12.59 3.03
C PRO A 16 21.88 12.11 1.66
N HIS A 17 21.53 12.84 0.60
CA HIS A 17 21.87 12.51 -0.76
C HIS A 17 22.43 13.73 -1.49
N GLU A 18 23.50 13.55 -2.24
CA GLU A 18 24.18 14.63 -2.96
C GLU A 18 23.45 15.15 -4.19
N GLY A 19 22.49 14.35 -4.71
CA GLY A 19 21.76 14.66 -5.94
C GLY A 19 20.73 15.76 -5.75
N MET A 20 20.53 16.56 -6.81
CA MET A 20 19.58 17.69 -6.82
C MET A 20 18.11 17.25 -7.00
N ARG A 21 17.83 15.98 -7.19
CA ARG A 21 16.47 15.47 -7.39
C ARG A 21 15.75 15.27 -6.07
N PRO A 22 14.38 15.27 -6.08
CA PRO A 22 13.62 15.07 -4.87
C PRO A 22 13.94 13.77 -4.17
N MET A 23 14.21 13.83 -2.89
CA MET A 23 14.33 12.69 -1.99
C MET A 23 13.01 12.40 -1.28
N ARG A 24 12.90 11.22 -0.68
CA ARG A 24 11.80 10.79 0.18
C ARG A 24 12.36 10.14 1.43
N ALA A 25 11.60 10.21 2.51
CA ALA A 25 11.97 9.61 3.79
C ALA A 25 10.75 8.94 4.45
N VAL A 26 11.00 7.88 5.19
CA VAL A 26 10.05 7.25 6.11
C VAL A 26 10.75 6.92 7.41
N PHE A 27 10.03 7.01 8.54
CA PHE A 27 10.53 6.53 9.82
C PHE A 27 10.30 5.04 9.94
N THR A 28 11.29 4.33 10.48
CA THR A 28 11.15 2.92 10.85
C THR A 28 10.52 2.79 12.25
N ARG A 29 10.10 1.58 12.61
CA ARG A 29 9.56 1.27 13.94
C ARG A 29 10.55 1.62 15.05
N ASP A 30 11.83 1.38 14.82
CA ASP A 30 12.91 1.59 15.79
C ASP A 30 13.39 3.04 15.85
N GLY A 31 12.70 3.93 15.14
CA GLY A 31 13.00 5.37 15.13
C GLY A 31 14.11 5.77 14.17
N LEU A 32 14.65 4.86 13.36
CA LEU A 32 15.59 5.19 12.29
C LEU A 32 14.88 5.90 11.13
N VAL A 33 15.65 6.54 10.28
CA VAL A 33 15.15 7.23 9.09
C VAL A 33 15.66 6.49 7.85
N PHE A 34 14.72 5.94 7.06
CA PHE A 34 15.04 5.38 5.77
C PHE A 34 14.80 6.42 4.68
N THR A 35 15.79 6.68 3.85
CA THR A 35 15.72 7.68 2.78
C THR A 35 15.92 7.07 1.41
N THR A 36 15.35 7.72 0.41
CA THR A 36 15.64 7.45 -1.01
C THR A 36 16.00 8.76 -1.68
N GLY A 37 17.01 8.73 -2.53
CA GLY A 37 17.48 9.91 -3.23
C GLY A 37 18.33 9.57 -4.43
N PHE A 38 19.23 10.47 -4.75
CA PHE A 38 20.11 10.37 -5.90
C PHE A 38 21.53 10.74 -5.52
N THR A 39 22.50 10.02 -6.07
CA THR A 39 23.92 10.41 -6.01
C THR A 39 24.18 11.65 -6.87
N ARG A 40 25.35 12.26 -6.72
CA ARG A 40 25.83 13.34 -7.58
C ARG A 40 25.81 12.97 -9.07
N MET A 41 26.01 11.69 -9.37
CA MET A 41 25.95 11.13 -10.74
C MET A 41 24.52 10.80 -11.20
N SER A 42 23.52 11.20 -10.43
CA SER A 42 22.11 10.93 -10.71
C SER A 42 21.72 9.45 -10.69
N GLN A 43 22.47 8.61 -10.00
CA GLN A 43 22.08 7.23 -9.70
C GLN A 43 21.12 7.24 -8.52
N ARG A 44 20.12 6.38 -8.54
CA ARG A 44 19.22 6.22 -7.39
C ARG A 44 19.96 5.50 -6.27
N GLU A 45 19.75 5.97 -5.06
CA GLU A 45 20.32 5.37 -3.85
C GLU A 45 19.31 5.35 -2.72
N LEU A 46 19.52 4.45 -1.78
CA LEU A 46 18.82 4.37 -0.51
C LEU A 46 19.80 4.55 0.65
N GLY A 47 19.30 5.10 1.74
CA GLY A 47 20.07 5.30 2.95
C GLY A 47 19.28 4.97 4.21
N LEU A 48 19.97 4.44 5.23
CA LEU A 48 19.44 4.22 6.58
C LEU A 48 20.26 5.05 7.56
N TRP A 49 19.59 5.80 8.45
CA TRP A 49 20.19 6.82 9.27
C TRP A 49 19.69 6.73 10.71
N ASP A 50 20.59 6.96 11.65
CA ASP A 50 20.22 7.24 13.02
C ASP A 50 19.96 8.75 13.18
N PRO A 51 18.73 9.18 13.59
CA PRO A 51 18.43 10.60 13.80
C PRO A 51 19.27 11.27 14.87
N LYS A 52 19.99 10.50 15.69
CA LYS A 52 20.91 11.03 16.70
C LYS A 52 22.31 11.26 16.14
N HIS A 53 22.65 10.62 15.00
CA HIS A 53 23.98 10.65 14.39
C HIS A 53 23.85 10.73 12.86
N PHE A 54 23.40 11.88 12.36
CA PHE A 54 23.20 12.10 10.92
C PHE A 54 24.50 12.33 10.13
N GLU A 55 25.64 12.40 10.80
CA GLU A 55 26.93 12.63 10.15
C GLU A 55 27.34 11.44 9.25
N GLU A 56 26.96 10.22 9.64
CA GLU A 56 27.29 9.01 8.92
C GLU A 56 26.06 8.11 8.76
N PRO A 57 25.81 7.56 7.55
CA PRO A 57 24.73 6.61 7.35
C PRO A 57 25.04 5.26 8.01
N ILE A 58 24.03 4.61 8.60
CA ILE A 58 24.14 3.19 9.02
C ILE A 58 24.35 2.32 7.78
N ALA A 59 23.62 2.61 6.70
CA ALA A 59 23.76 1.97 5.41
C ALA A 59 23.49 2.98 4.29
N LEU A 60 24.28 2.91 3.23
CA LEU A 60 24.07 3.66 1.99
C LEU A 60 24.32 2.74 0.81
N GLN A 61 23.33 2.59 -0.10
CA GLN A 61 23.42 1.68 -1.21
C GLN A 61 22.99 2.34 -2.52
N GLU A 62 23.84 2.30 -3.53
CA GLU A 62 23.45 2.64 -4.89
C GLU A 62 22.57 1.54 -5.48
N MET A 63 21.57 1.93 -6.25
CA MET A 63 20.59 1.02 -6.81
C MET A 63 20.70 0.88 -8.34
N ASP A 64 20.45 1.96 -9.05
CA ASP A 64 20.44 1.99 -10.50
C ASP A 64 20.49 3.42 -11.06
N THR A 65 20.54 3.53 -12.39
CA THR A 65 20.63 4.80 -13.13
C THR A 65 19.27 5.33 -13.61
N SER A 66 18.15 4.78 -13.15
CA SER A 66 16.83 5.26 -13.54
C SER A 66 16.55 6.67 -12.99
N ASN A 67 15.71 7.40 -13.71
CA ASN A 67 15.47 8.82 -13.42
C ASN A 67 14.27 9.09 -12.50
N GLY A 68 13.44 8.09 -12.23
CA GLY A 68 12.22 8.23 -11.45
C GLY A 68 12.49 8.26 -9.96
N VAL A 69 11.86 9.20 -9.24
CA VAL A 69 11.90 9.25 -7.79
C VAL A 69 11.39 7.95 -7.20
N LEU A 70 12.10 7.39 -6.23
CA LEU A 70 11.68 6.24 -5.46
C LEU A 70 10.73 6.68 -4.35
N LEU A 71 9.57 6.05 -4.27
CA LEU A 71 8.58 6.23 -3.23
C LEU A 71 8.72 5.08 -2.24
N PRO A 72 9.22 5.31 -1.00
CA PRO A 72 9.31 4.29 0.01
C PRO A 72 7.98 4.12 0.74
N PHE A 73 7.60 2.86 0.98
CA PHE A 73 6.47 2.47 1.83
C PHE A 73 6.98 1.44 2.83
N TYR A 74 6.84 1.74 4.10
CA TYR A 74 7.36 0.90 5.17
C TYR A 74 6.23 0.16 5.89
N ASP A 75 6.42 -1.14 6.08
CA ASP A 75 5.58 -1.99 6.92
C ASP A 75 6.30 -2.23 8.26
N PRO A 76 5.83 -1.60 9.35
CA PRO A 76 6.48 -1.74 10.65
C PRO A 76 6.34 -3.13 11.28
N ASP A 77 5.37 -3.92 10.84
CA ASP A 77 5.10 -5.25 11.39
C ASP A 77 6.07 -6.31 10.87
N SER A 78 6.55 -6.14 9.63
CA SER A 78 7.53 -7.03 8.99
C SER A 78 8.91 -6.41 8.81
N SER A 79 9.10 -5.14 9.17
CA SER A 79 10.33 -4.36 8.90
C SER A 79 10.72 -4.32 7.42
N ILE A 80 9.73 -4.42 6.52
CA ILE A 80 9.96 -4.39 5.07
C ILE A 80 9.70 -2.99 4.52
N VAL A 81 10.64 -2.50 3.70
CA VAL A 81 10.48 -1.31 2.87
C VAL A 81 10.24 -1.71 1.42
N TYR A 82 9.18 -1.18 0.86
CA TYR A 82 8.82 -1.32 -0.55
C TYR A 82 9.19 -0.05 -1.30
N LEU A 83 9.96 -0.17 -2.38
CA LEU A 83 10.39 0.95 -3.21
C LEU A 83 9.70 0.92 -4.56
N CYS A 84 8.90 1.95 -4.81
CA CYS A 84 8.16 2.13 -6.04
C CYS A 84 8.71 3.32 -6.81
N GLY A 85 9.42 3.10 -7.92
CA GLY A 85 9.93 4.18 -8.74
C GLY A 85 8.83 4.80 -9.62
N LYS A 86 8.74 6.13 -9.64
CA LYS A 86 7.85 6.84 -10.57
C LYS A 86 8.34 6.63 -11.99
N GLY A 87 7.52 6.01 -12.84
CA GLY A 87 7.90 5.63 -14.21
C GLY A 87 8.47 4.21 -14.33
N ASP A 88 8.75 3.52 -13.21
CA ASP A 88 9.13 2.11 -13.23
C ASP A 88 7.90 1.23 -13.39
N SER A 89 8.12 -0.03 -13.79
CA SER A 89 7.09 -1.09 -13.81
C SER A 89 7.25 -2.10 -12.67
N SER A 90 8.12 -1.82 -11.70
CA SER A 90 8.48 -2.74 -10.63
C SER A 90 8.33 -2.14 -9.24
N ILE A 91 8.18 -3.02 -8.25
CA ILE A 91 8.27 -2.73 -6.82
C ILE A 91 9.38 -3.60 -6.27
N ARG A 92 10.44 -3.00 -5.75
CA ARG A 92 11.52 -3.70 -5.05
C ARG A 92 11.25 -3.65 -3.56
N TYR A 93 11.57 -4.71 -2.84
CA TYR A 93 11.40 -4.73 -1.41
C TYR A 93 12.61 -5.26 -0.69
N PHE A 94 12.86 -4.64 0.46
CA PHE A 94 14.04 -4.81 1.28
C PHE A 94 13.60 -5.02 2.73
N GLU A 95 14.32 -5.86 3.45
CA GLU A 95 14.17 -6.03 4.89
C GLU A 95 15.19 -5.15 5.60
N ILE A 96 14.75 -4.46 6.65
CA ILE A 96 15.62 -3.71 7.54
C ILE A 96 15.89 -4.57 8.77
N THR A 97 17.16 -4.80 9.08
CA THR A 97 17.62 -5.58 10.23
C THR A 97 18.63 -4.78 11.05
N ASP A 98 18.96 -5.30 12.22
CA ASP A 98 20.03 -4.80 13.12
C ASP A 98 21.41 -5.37 12.80
N GLU A 99 21.50 -6.32 11.85
CA GLU A 99 22.75 -6.94 11.41
C GLU A 99 23.20 -6.37 10.05
N ALA A 100 24.51 -6.17 9.90
CA ALA A 100 25.07 -5.69 8.63
C ALA A 100 24.78 -6.67 7.49
N PRO A 101 24.41 -6.17 6.28
CA PRO A 101 24.44 -4.79 5.80
C PRO A 101 23.21 -3.93 6.15
N PHE A 102 22.40 -4.27 7.13
CA PHE A 102 21.24 -3.58 7.68
C PHE A 102 20.04 -3.46 6.74
N VAL A 103 20.25 -3.35 5.44
CA VAL A 103 19.20 -3.27 4.40
C VAL A 103 19.43 -4.40 3.42
N HIS A 104 18.57 -5.42 3.46
CA HIS A 104 18.71 -6.65 2.68
C HIS A 104 17.71 -6.67 1.53
N TYR A 105 18.19 -6.80 0.30
CA TYR A 105 17.32 -7.01 -0.85
C TYR A 105 16.62 -8.36 -0.74
N LEU A 106 15.28 -8.36 -0.82
CA LEU A 106 14.48 -9.58 -0.80
C LEU A 106 14.09 -10.04 -2.19
N SER A 107 13.34 -9.17 -2.92
CA SER A 107 12.86 -9.53 -4.25
C SER A 107 12.30 -8.31 -5.00
N THR A 108 11.79 -8.55 -6.20
CA THR A 108 11.15 -7.55 -7.06
C THR A 108 9.87 -8.09 -7.66
N PHE A 109 8.77 -7.40 -7.43
CA PHE A 109 7.55 -7.58 -8.21
C PHE A 109 7.66 -6.76 -9.49
N SER A 110 7.31 -7.36 -10.64
CA SER A 110 7.31 -6.69 -11.94
C SER A 110 5.94 -6.75 -12.61
N SER A 111 5.54 -5.66 -13.24
CA SER A 111 4.31 -5.54 -14.00
C SER A 111 4.60 -5.07 -15.43
N LYS A 112 3.60 -5.10 -16.32
CA LYS A 112 3.80 -4.75 -17.74
C LYS A 112 3.85 -3.24 -18.00
N GLU A 113 3.16 -2.44 -17.19
CA GLU A 113 2.98 -1.02 -17.43
C GLU A 113 3.69 -0.20 -16.35
N PRO A 114 4.28 0.96 -16.70
CA PRO A 114 4.91 1.83 -15.72
C PRO A 114 3.88 2.50 -14.81
N GLN A 115 4.26 2.74 -13.55
CA GLN A 115 3.46 3.50 -12.59
C GLN A 115 3.72 5.00 -12.68
N ARG A 116 2.65 5.80 -12.59
CA ARG A 116 2.74 7.27 -12.45
C ARG A 116 2.74 7.71 -10.98
N GLY A 117 2.18 6.89 -10.13
CA GLY A 117 2.11 7.06 -8.69
C GLY A 117 1.73 5.74 -8.03
N MET A 118 1.85 5.70 -6.70
CA MET A 118 1.55 4.52 -5.91
C MET A 118 0.94 4.95 -4.58
N GLY A 119 -0.09 4.24 -4.13
CA GLY A 119 -0.64 4.32 -2.78
C GLY A 119 -0.43 3.01 -2.05
N PHE A 120 -0.45 3.03 -0.73
CA PHE A 120 -0.25 1.87 0.13
C PHE A 120 -1.41 1.73 1.11
N MET A 121 -1.98 0.53 1.24
CA MET A 121 -3.05 0.24 2.18
C MET A 121 -2.47 0.03 3.57
N PRO A 122 -3.02 0.69 4.61
CA PRO A 122 -2.67 0.36 5.99
C PRO A 122 -2.95 -1.10 6.32
N LYS A 123 -2.16 -1.71 7.21
CA LYS A 123 -2.26 -3.13 7.60
C LYS A 123 -3.68 -3.55 7.97
N ARG A 124 -4.41 -2.72 8.70
CA ARG A 124 -5.82 -2.95 9.10
C ARG A 124 -6.81 -3.07 7.95
N GLY A 125 -6.43 -2.69 6.73
CA GLY A 125 -7.28 -2.78 5.53
C GLY A 125 -6.99 -4.01 4.67
N LEU A 126 -6.06 -4.88 5.09
CA LEU A 126 -5.67 -6.07 4.36
C LEU A 126 -6.59 -7.26 4.63
N ASP A 127 -6.62 -8.21 3.70
CA ASP A 127 -7.37 -9.45 3.84
C ASP A 127 -6.53 -10.50 4.58
N VAL A 128 -6.73 -10.58 5.90
CA VAL A 128 -6.00 -11.51 6.76
C VAL A 128 -6.32 -12.98 6.45
N SER A 129 -7.52 -13.26 5.90
CA SER A 129 -7.94 -14.61 5.56
C SER A 129 -7.18 -15.18 4.36
N ARG A 130 -6.61 -14.31 3.52
CA ARG A 130 -5.79 -14.67 2.36
C ARG A 130 -4.28 -14.50 2.60
N CYS A 131 -3.87 -14.29 3.83
CA CYS A 131 -2.48 -13.95 4.18
C CYS A 131 -1.92 -12.80 3.35
N GLU A 132 -2.74 -11.75 3.14
CA GLU A 132 -2.32 -10.54 2.45
C GLU A 132 -1.44 -9.70 3.38
N ILE A 133 -0.19 -9.47 2.98
CA ILE A 133 0.79 -8.71 3.78
C ILE A 133 0.95 -7.26 3.32
N ALA A 134 0.65 -6.98 2.06
CA ALA A 134 0.71 -5.63 1.50
C ALA A 134 -0.27 -5.47 0.33
N ARG A 135 -0.85 -4.28 0.20
CA ARG A 135 -1.66 -3.89 -0.95
C ARG A 135 -1.26 -2.52 -1.43
N PHE A 136 -0.89 -2.45 -2.70
CA PHE A 136 -0.59 -1.20 -3.38
C PHE A 136 -1.70 -0.83 -4.35
N TYR A 137 -1.89 0.47 -4.54
CA TYR A 137 -2.76 1.03 -5.56
C TYR A 137 -1.89 1.72 -6.60
N LYS A 138 -1.67 1.04 -7.70
CA LYS A 138 -0.84 1.49 -8.80
C LYS A 138 -1.63 2.41 -9.72
N LEU A 139 -1.20 3.66 -9.80
CA LEU A 139 -1.80 4.64 -10.70
C LEU A 139 -1.15 4.52 -12.09
N HIS A 140 -1.95 4.19 -13.07
CA HIS A 140 -1.63 4.24 -14.50
C HIS A 140 -2.15 5.52 -15.14
N GLU A 141 -1.98 5.62 -16.44
CA GLU A 141 -2.50 6.75 -17.21
C GLU A 141 -4.03 6.85 -17.17
N ARG A 142 -4.73 5.71 -17.19
CA ARG A 142 -6.20 5.62 -17.34
C ARG A 142 -6.90 4.86 -16.22
N LYS A 143 -6.18 4.21 -15.34
CA LYS A 143 -6.75 3.37 -14.29
C LYS A 143 -5.90 3.38 -13.02
N CYS A 144 -6.53 3.02 -11.90
CA CYS A 144 -5.87 2.65 -10.67
C CYS A 144 -6.05 1.14 -10.47
N GLU A 145 -4.96 0.41 -10.27
CA GLU A 145 -4.94 -1.04 -10.20
C GLU A 145 -4.41 -1.50 -8.84
N PRO A 146 -5.14 -2.35 -8.09
CA PRO A 146 -4.63 -2.94 -6.87
C PRO A 146 -3.57 -4.01 -7.19
N ILE A 147 -2.44 -3.97 -6.48
CA ILE A 147 -1.43 -5.01 -6.47
C ILE A 147 -1.44 -5.62 -5.07
N VAL A 148 -1.81 -6.88 -4.98
CA VAL A 148 -1.93 -7.62 -3.72
C VAL A 148 -0.71 -8.53 -3.57
N MET A 149 -0.04 -8.43 -2.42
CA MET A 149 1.06 -9.31 -2.05
C MET A 149 0.60 -10.24 -0.93
N THR A 150 0.76 -11.53 -1.14
CA THR A 150 0.33 -12.57 -0.20
C THR A 150 1.48 -13.50 0.13
N VAL A 151 1.45 -14.05 1.35
CA VAL A 151 2.36 -15.13 1.75
C VAL A 151 1.62 -16.44 1.61
N PRO A 152 2.11 -17.40 0.79
CA PRO A 152 1.47 -18.70 0.69
C PRO A 152 1.61 -19.47 2.00
N ARG A 153 0.49 -19.84 2.59
CA ARG A 153 0.40 -20.67 3.79
C ARG A 153 -0.48 -21.88 3.53
N LYS A 154 -0.15 -23.00 4.14
CA LYS A 154 -0.94 -24.25 4.04
C LYS A 154 -2.07 -24.32 5.06
N SER A 155 -2.02 -23.49 6.09
CA SER A 155 -3.00 -23.46 7.17
C SER A 155 -4.03 -22.38 6.92
N ASP A 156 -5.32 -22.70 7.13
CA ASP A 156 -6.44 -21.76 7.08
C ASP A 156 -6.64 -21.01 8.41
N LEU A 157 -5.79 -21.30 9.42
CA LEU A 157 -5.83 -20.62 10.69
C LEU A 157 -5.20 -19.23 10.58
N PHE A 158 -5.64 -18.32 11.45
CA PHE A 158 -5.03 -17.01 11.57
C PHE A 158 -3.52 -17.13 11.85
N GLN A 159 -2.72 -16.33 11.12
CA GLN A 159 -1.27 -16.37 11.18
C GLN A 159 -0.76 -15.23 12.07
N ASP A 160 -0.61 -15.49 13.37
CA ASP A 160 -0.16 -14.50 14.36
C ASP A 160 1.21 -13.88 14.02
N ASP A 161 2.07 -14.64 13.33
CA ASP A 161 3.40 -14.21 12.89
C ASP A 161 3.36 -13.16 11.77
N LEU A 162 2.29 -13.16 10.96
CA LEU A 162 2.10 -12.18 9.89
C LEU A 162 1.33 -10.93 10.34
N TYR A 163 0.52 -11.06 11.39
CA TYR A 163 -0.41 -10.03 11.84
C TYR A 163 -0.30 -9.77 13.34
N PRO A 164 0.82 -9.20 13.80
CA PRO A 164 0.90 -8.68 15.16
C PRO A 164 -0.11 -7.54 15.34
N ASP A 165 -0.35 -7.15 16.59
CA ASP A 165 -1.18 -5.98 16.87
C ASP A 165 -0.62 -4.76 16.15
N THR A 166 -1.50 -4.04 15.44
CA THR A 166 -1.14 -2.95 14.53
C THR A 166 -1.86 -1.66 14.89
N PRO A 167 -1.34 -0.48 14.53
CA PRO A 167 -1.99 0.80 14.81
C PRO A 167 -3.42 0.87 14.30
N GLY A 168 -4.35 1.14 15.21
CA GLY A 168 -5.77 1.32 14.95
C GLY A 168 -6.09 2.64 14.24
N PRO A 169 -7.38 2.88 13.95
CA PRO A 169 -7.83 4.13 13.31
C PRO A 169 -7.97 5.30 14.29
N GLU A 170 -8.00 5.01 15.59
CA GLU A 170 -8.19 6.02 16.63
C GLU A 170 -6.83 6.63 16.98
N PRO A 171 -6.72 7.98 16.99
CA PRO A 171 -5.50 8.64 17.39
C PRO A 171 -5.27 8.45 18.89
N ALA A 172 -4.01 8.27 19.29
CA ALA A 172 -3.61 8.20 20.71
C ALA A 172 -3.63 9.56 21.40
N LEU A 173 -3.54 10.66 20.64
CA LEU A 173 -3.57 12.03 21.11
C LEU A 173 -4.41 12.89 20.17
N GLU A 174 -5.07 13.90 20.75
CA GLU A 174 -5.67 14.98 19.97
C GLU A 174 -4.60 15.92 19.39
N ALA A 175 -4.95 16.63 18.32
CA ALA A 175 -3.99 17.51 17.62
C ALA A 175 -3.37 18.56 18.54
N ASP A 176 -4.14 19.19 19.43
CA ASP A 176 -3.68 20.21 20.35
C ASP A 176 -2.71 19.64 21.40
N GLU A 177 -2.92 18.40 21.83
CA GLU A 177 -2.03 17.71 22.74
C GLU A 177 -0.69 17.42 22.09
N TRP A 178 -0.70 16.93 20.83
CA TRP A 178 0.51 16.69 20.06
C TRP A 178 1.28 18.01 19.81
N LEU A 179 0.59 19.08 19.45
CA LEU A 179 1.19 20.41 19.26
C LEU A 179 1.77 21.00 20.54
N SER A 180 1.24 20.62 21.72
CA SER A 180 1.79 21.02 23.03
C SER A 180 3.08 20.26 23.37
N GLY A 181 3.53 19.32 22.53
CA GLY A 181 4.74 18.54 22.74
C GLY A 181 4.53 17.23 23.50
N LYS A 182 3.26 16.80 23.72
CA LYS A 182 2.99 15.45 24.23
C LYS A 182 3.29 14.41 23.15
N ASP A 183 3.74 13.24 23.58
CA ASP A 183 3.93 12.06 22.74
C ASP A 183 3.22 10.87 23.36
N ALA A 184 2.70 9.97 22.53
CA ALA A 184 2.06 8.74 22.98
C ALA A 184 2.23 7.63 21.94
N GLU A 185 2.34 6.41 22.41
CA GLU A 185 2.33 5.24 21.55
C GLU A 185 0.95 5.06 20.88
N PRO A 186 0.91 4.51 19.64
CA PRO A 186 -0.34 4.31 18.94
C PRO A 186 -1.24 3.30 19.67
N THR A 187 -2.56 3.52 19.60
CA THR A 187 -3.54 2.54 20.06
C THR A 187 -3.54 1.34 19.13
N LEU A 188 -3.10 0.19 19.63
CA LEU A 188 -3.00 -1.04 18.85
C LEU A 188 -4.34 -1.79 18.81
N ILE A 189 -4.60 -2.47 17.70
CA ILE A 189 -5.75 -3.35 17.50
C ILE A 189 -5.27 -4.71 16.98
N SER A 190 -5.95 -5.78 17.40
CA SER A 190 -5.76 -7.12 16.83
C SER A 190 -6.54 -7.26 15.51
N LEU A 191 -5.95 -7.96 14.54
CA LEU A 191 -6.59 -8.29 13.28
C LEU A 191 -7.14 -9.72 13.25
N ARG A 192 -7.11 -10.45 14.38
CA ARG A 192 -7.51 -11.86 14.49
C ARG A 192 -8.96 -12.10 14.04
N ASP A 193 -9.88 -11.22 14.43
CA ASP A 193 -11.31 -11.33 14.07
C ASP A 193 -11.67 -10.56 12.79
N GLY A 194 -10.66 -10.14 12.04
CA GLY A 194 -10.79 -9.22 10.94
C GLY A 194 -11.06 -7.78 11.41
N TYR A 195 -10.60 -6.81 10.62
CA TYR A 195 -10.91 -5.41 10.89
C TYR A 195 -12.31 -5.09 10.40
N VAL A 196 -13.23 -4.81 11.33
CA VAL A 196 -14.54 -4.23 11.01
C VAL A 196 -14.40 -2.70 11.05
N PRO A 197 -14.44 -2.01 9.90
CA PRO A 197 -14.36 -0.56 9.90
C PRO A 197 -15.54 0.02 10.70
N VAL A 198 -15.25 0.87 11.69
CA VAL A 198 -16.30 1.62 12.38
C VAL A 198 -16.99 2.49 11.33
N LYS A 199 -18.21 2.08 10.93
CA LYS A 199 -19.08 2.95 10.14
C LYS A 199 -19.43 4.12 11.05
N ASN A 200 -18.72 5.25 10.93
CA ASN A 200 -19.35 6.53 11.22
C ASN A 200 -18.31 7.66 11.24
N ARG A 201 -18.18 8.28 10.11
CA ARG A 201 -18.38 9.73 10.09
C ARG A 201 -19.50 9.94 9.09
N GLU A 202 -20.73 10.14 9.60
CA GLU A 202 -21.77 10.76 8.81
C GLU A 202 -21.17 12.06 8.27
N LEU A 203 -20.87 12.07 6.99
CA LEU A 203 -20.59 13.31 6.28
C LEU A 203 -21.86 14.14 6.42
N LYS A 204 -21.87 15.07 7.38
CA LYS A 204 -22.88 16.12 7.42
C LYS A 204 -22.71 16.93 6.12
N VAL A 205 -23.41 16.49 5.08
CA VAL A 205 -23.55 17.26 3.86
C VAL A 205 -24.36 18.49 4.25
N VAL A 206 -23.67 19.59 4.51
CA VAL A 206 -24.31 20.90 4.64
C VAL A 206 -24.83 21.23 3.25
N LYS A 207 -26.10 20.92 2.99
CA LYS A 207 -26.81 21.42 1.81
C LYS A 207 -26.87 22.94 1.93
N LYS A 208 -25.91 23.62 1.35
CA LYS A 208 -26.03 25.05 1.06
C LYS A 208 -27.14 25.21 0.02
N ASN A 209 -28.27 25.78 0.43
CA ASN A 209 -29.31 26.18 -0.49
C ASN A 209 -28.75 27.24 -1.46
N ILE A 210 -28.57 26.84 -2.73
CA ILE A 210 -28.06 27.71 -3.82
C ILE A 210 -29.18 28.66 -4.35
N LEU A 211 -30.24 28.88 -3.58
CA LEU A 211 -31.39 29.69 -4.05
C LEU A 211 -31.30 31.20 -3.72
N ASP A 212 -30.22 31.66 -3.03
CA ASP A 212 -30.13 33.08 -2.63
C ASP A 212 -28.94 33.86 -3.24
N SER A 213 -28.44 33.49 -4.41
CA SER A 213 -27.48 34.32 -5.14
C SER A 213 -27.95 34.64 -6.54
N LYS A 214 -28.26 35.94 -6.78
CA LYS A 214 -28.53 36.52 -8.09
C LYS A 214 -27.44 36.17 -9.11
N PRO A 215 -27.77 35.85 -10.36
CA PRO A 215 -26.80 35.47 -11.38
C PRO A 215 -26.03 36.67 -11.92
N PRO A 216 -24.70 36.58 -12.10
CA PRO A 216 -23.97 37.52 -12.96
C PRO A 216 -24.10 37.11 -14.43
N THR A 217 -24.46 38.05 -15.24
CA THR A 217 -24.52 37.98 -16.70
C THR A 217 -23.11 37.91 -17.29
N GLY A 218 -22.77 36.76 -17.93
CA GLY A 218 -21.55 36.57 -18.72
C GLY A 218 -21.63 35.27 -19.53
N PRO A 219 -21.02 35.17 -20.73
CA PRO A 219 -21.30 34.12 -21.69
C PRO A 219 -20.80 32.73 -21.23
N ARG A 220 -21.70 31.75 -21.31
CA ARG A 220 -21.47 30.33 -20.99
C ARG A 220 -20.52 29.68 -21.98
N ARG A 221 -19.40 29.17 -21.47
CA ARG A 221 -18.60 28.12 -22.12
C ARG A 221 -19.10 26.79 -21.61
N SER A 222 -19.54 25.92 -22.50
CA SER A 222 -20.06 24.58 -22.21
C SER A 222 -18.99 23.71 -21.60
N GLN A 223 -19.18 23.27 -20.34
CA GLN A 223 -18.46 22.13 -19.76
C GLN A 223 -19.36 20.90 -19.90
N SER A 224 -18.86 19.89 -20.62
CA SER A 224 -19.49 18.59 -20.73
C SER A 224 -19.32 17.85 -19.39
N SER A 225 -20.43 17.66 -18.68
CA SER A 225 -20.51 16.73 -17.55
C SER A 225 -20.47 15.31 -18.10
N CYS A 226 -19.40 14.56 -17.80
CA CYS A 226 -19.33 13.13 -18.03
C CYS A 226 -20.07 12.42 -16.89
N GLU A 227 -21.38 12.33 -16.97
CA GLU A 227 -22.17 11.35 -16.24
C GLU A 227 -22.08 10.04 -17.02
N SER A 228 -21.35 9.06 -16.50
CA SER A 228 -21.33 7.71 -17.03
C SER A 228 -22.66 7.03 -16.70
N TYR A 229 -23.62 7.13 -17.63
CA TYR A 229 -24.80 6.28 -17.64
C TYR A 229 -24.34 4.86 -18.04
N PHE A 230 -24.15 3.99 -17.07
CA PHE A 230 -24.26 2.56 -17.35
C PHE A 230 -25.71 2.33 -17.78
N SER A 231 -25.93 2.02 -19.06
CA SER A 231 -27.26 1.71 -19.54
C SER A 231 -27.76 0.46 -18.82
N HIS A 232 -29.06 0.43 -18.47
CA HIS A 232 -29.69 -0.73 -17.81
C HIS A 232 -29.46 -2.03 -18.63
N ALA A 233 -29.35 -1.92 -19.94
CA ALA A 233 -29.00 -3.00 -20.85
C ALA A 233 -27.60 -3.58 -20.62
N ALA A 234 -26.57 -2.73 -20.38
CA ALA A 234 -25.22 -3.22 -20.09
C ALA A 234 -25.13 -3.91 -18.74
N LEU A 235 -25.94 -3.50 -17.76
CA LEU A 235 -26.02 -4.17 -16.46
C LEU A 235 -26.70 -5.54 -16.58
N GLU A 236 -27.75 -5.66 -17.39
CA GLU A 236 -28.44 -6.92 -17.66
C GLU A 236 -27.54 -7.91 -18.41
N GLU A 237 -26.79 -7.43 -19.41
CA GLU A 237 -25.80 -8.23 -20.16
C GLU A 237 -24.74 -8.80 -19.22
N LEU A 238 -24.19 -7.96 -18.34
CA LEU A 238 -23.18 -8.37 -17.35
C LEU A 238 -23.74 -9.39 -16.34
N LEU A 239 -24.97 -9.23 -15.92
CA LEU A 239 -25.67 -10.20 -15.06
C LEU A 239 -25.92 -11.55 -15.78
N GLN A 240 -26.16 -11.52 -17.06
CA GLN A 240 -26.34 -12.71 -17.87
C GLN A 240 -25.02 -13.46 -18.05
N ASP A 241 -23.92 -12.74 -18.29
CA ASP A 241 -22.57 -13.31 -18.37
C ASP A 241 -22.15 -13.96 -17.05
N ILE A 242 -22.43 -13.32 -15.92
CA ILE A 242 -22.16 -13.88 -14.59
C ILE A 242 -22.96 -15.18 -14.36
N ARG A 243 -24.21 -15.26 -14.80
CA ARG A 243 -25.01 -16.49 -14.68
C ARG A 243 -24.44 -17.61 -15.55
N SER A 244 -24.06 -17.31 -16.78
CA SER A 244 -23.44 -18.25 -17.71
C SER A 244 -22.11 -18.79 -17.15
N LEU A 245 -21.25 -17.91 -16.63
CA LEU A 245 -19.99 -18.31 -15.99
C LEU A 245 -20.21 -19.22 -14.77
N ARG A 246 -21.20 -18.92 -13.94
CA ARG A 246 -21.54 -19.78 -12.79
C ARG A 246 -21.97 -21.17 -13.22
N GLN A 247 -22.77 -21.26 -14.26
CA GLN A 247 -23.21 -22.56 -14.80
C GLN A 247 -22.00 -23.36 -15.33
N THR A 248 -21.11 -22.72 -16.08
CA THR A 248 -19.88 -23.36 -16.59
C THR A 248 -18.97 -23.85 -15.46
N VAL A 249 -18.83 -23.10 -14.40
CA VAL A 249 -18.05 -23.51 -13.21
C VAL A 249 -18.68 -24.74 -12.56
N GLN A 250 -19.99 -24.77 -12.37
CA GLN A 250 -20.69 -25.93 -11.79
C GLN A 250 -20.57 -27.20 -12.67
N GLU A 251 -20.64 -27.06 -13.99
CA GLU A 251 -20.40 -28.16 -14.91
C GLU A 251 -18.97 -28.71 -14.84
N HIS A 252 -17.98 -27.81 -14.70
CA HIS A 252 -16.60 -28.21 -14.50
C HIS A 252 -16.37 -28.90 -13.14
N GLU A 253 -16.95 -28.40 -12.05
CA GLU A 253 -16.88 -29.03 -10.73
C GLU A 253 -17.46 -30.45 -10.77
N LYS A 254 -18.64 -30.65 -11.41
CA LYS A 254 -19.22 -31.94 -11.57
C LYS A 254 -18.32 -32.90 -12.36
N ARG A 255 -17.72 -32.43 -13.44
CA ARG A 255 -16.79 -33.20 -14.25
C ARG A 255 -15.51 -33.57 -13.53
N ILE A 256 -14.99 -32.68 -12.69
CA ILE A 256 -13.83 -32.95 -11.81
C ILE A 256 -14.19 -34.08 -10.84
N THR A 257 -15.33 -33.98 -10.16
CA THR A 257 -15.79 -35.03 -9.23
C THR A 257 -15.96 -36.39 -9.92
N GLU A 258 -16.52 -36.42 -11.16
CA GLU A 258 -16.63 -37.64 -11.94
C GLU A 258 -15.24 -38.23 -12.28
N LEU A 259 -14.27 -37.40 -12.65
CA LEU A 259 -12.91 -37.84 -12.94
C LEU A 259 -12.18 -38.32 -11.68
N GLU A 260 -12.37 -37.68 -10.55
CA GLU A 260 -11.82 -38.09 -9.25
C GLU A 260 -12.38 -39.48 -8.84
N ASN A 261 -13.69 -39.69 -9.00
CA ASN A 261 -14.31 -41.00 -8.73
C ASN A 261 -13.76 -42.10 -9.65
N MET A 262 -13.62 -41.83 -10.95
CA MET A 262 -13.01 -42.80 -11.88
C MET A 262 -11.54 -43.11 -11.50
N LEU A 263 -10.77 -42.11 -11.10
CA LEU A 263 -9.38 -42.31 -10.62
C LEU A 263 -9.34 -43.17 -9.35
N CYS A 264 -10.28 -42.98 -8.42
CA CYS A 264 -10.40 -43.80 -7.24
C CYS A 264 -10.77 -45.27 -7.58
N GLU A 265 -11.66 -45.49 -8.56
CA GLU A 265 -11.99 -46.83 -9.01
C GLU A 265 -10.80 -47.52 -9.67
N PHE A 266 -10.02 -46.81 -10.50
CA PHE A 266 -8.79 -47.36 -11.08
C PHE A 266 -7.72 -47.66 -10.05
N ALA A 267 -7.58 -46.83 -9.02
CA ALA A 267 -6.60 -47.02 -7.94
C ALA A 267 -6.92 -48.20 -7.01
N ASN A 268 -8.24 -48.52 -6.86
CA ASN A 268 -8.72 -49.63 -6.03
C ASN A 268 -8.93 -50.95 -6.81
N GLY A 269 -8.75 -50.96 -8.14
CA GLY A 269 -8.96 -52.12 -9.01
C GLY A 269 -7.69 -52.86 -9.43
N THR A 270 -6.54 -52.54 -8.86
CA THR A 270 -5.24 -53.24 -9.09
C THR A 270 -4.79 -53.98 -7.83
N ASP A 271 -5.59 -54.96 -7.38
CA ASP A 271 -5.18 -56.05 -6.52
C ASP A 271 -5.45 -57.42 -7.22
#